data_68679162189d865893d18d19dcaba002
#
_entry.id   68679162189d865893d18d19dcaba002
#
_cell.length_a   1.000
_cell.length_b   1.000
_cell.length_c   1.000
_cell.angle_alpha   90.00
_cell.angle_beta   90.00
_cell.angle_gamma   90.00
#
_symmetry.space_group_name_H-M   'P 1'
#
loop_
_entity.id
_entity.type
_entity.pdbx_description
1 polymer ?
#
loop_
_entity_poly.entity_id
_entity_poly.type
_entity_poly.pdbx_seq_one_letter_code
_entity_poly.pdbx_strand_id
1 'polypeptide(L)'
;MRTLKRWFVAGILSASLAGQGTCGQLSEADFEAQRAALLAKPRQLVADNDGCDMLYYDRRLPITEEAFVRSRLGFAAGTRLDTLVYTPISAGFGLFTATKAGETLDWTIPYQNTTNAVRAFKAAVGKDCLEMAIDFARREKKEIFVGIRVNDNHDSYCPGLFPQWKRDNPDCLFGKEGDRIPRCTWSAVDFANPKVRAYMLTFMRQFFENYDVDGVAYDFNRHFQLFKSVGWGKTEKEASASRKQLDLMSRFMRELKDLADECGRKRGRPILVLTRVYDSVDYLKAAGVDIERWMDDKSIDLLATGGYFRLNPWHAMAEVAHRHGVKVYASMDESRIGQLPTPFHPYGYLPGRNGDKFAAARIAEATAEGMDGIFFFNTQLHWLHKWASIDPKATEGIDKEYFAVERGSGGQLPWNYVFDGARYSNSCRLDPWHPQEVKRGGSYPFSISVGDDFSSPIAKERSPKATAVAMMNYTQAADVRLAVNGAALGSPAFASDNATNGVFTFDVPVQRLRRGRNDFSLFAPSDAVPTNAAGKILFVDFKLCIDYPPLQGK
;
A
#
# COMPACT_ATOMS: atom_id res chain seq x y z
N MET A 1 1.29 36.95 -57.50
CA MET A 1 1.22 37.51 -56.14
C MET A 1 1.27 36.38 -55.14
N ARG A 2 2.39 36.18 -54.44
CA ARG A 2 2.64 35.12 -53.49
C ARG A 2 2.49 35.69 -52.09
N THR A 3 1.57 35.17 -51.28
CA THR A 3 1.36 35.51 -49.86
C THR A 3 2.15 34.55 -48.98
N LEU A 4 3.15 35.07 -48.30
CA LEU A 4 3.94 34.35 -47.28
C LEU A 4 3.13 34.22 -45.99
N LYS A 5 2.96 32.98 -45.51
CA LYS A 5 2.52 32.67 -44.13
C LYS A 5 3.74 32.70 -43.21
N ARG A 6 3.71 33.57 -42.21
CA ARG A 6 4.69 33.65 -41.13
C ARG A 6 4.38 32.54 -40.10
N TRP A 7 5.36 31.68 -39.83
CA TRP A 7 5.37 30.76 -38.71
C TRP A 7 6.01 31.45 -37.50
N PHE A 8 5.30 31.52 -36.38
CA PHE A 8 5.89 31.87 -35.09
C PHE A 8 6.53 30.61 -34.50
N VAL A 9 7.86 30.61 -34.40
CA VAL A 9 8.63 29.63 -33.62
C VAL A 9 8.81 30.23 -32.25
N ALA A 10 8.17 29.64 -31.23
CA ALA A 10 8.44 29.93 -29.82
C ALA A 10 9.77 29.28 -29.43
N GLY A 11 10.79 30.08 -29.27
CA GLY A 11 12.09 29.65 -28.81
C GLY A 11 12.04 29.29 -27.32
N ILE A 12 12.32 28.03 -27.00
CA ILE A 12 12.60 27.61 -25.65
C ILE A 12 14.05 28.02 -25.34
N LEU A 13 14.22 29.05 -24.52
CA LEU A 13 15.52 29.39 -23.93
C LEU A 13 15.87 28.35 -22.88
N SER A 14 16.74 27.42 -23.23
CA SER A 14 17.47 26.59 -22.27
C SER A 14 18.61 27.42 -21.68
N ALA A 15 18.43 27.99 -20.51
CA ALA A 15 19.50 28.60 -19.75
C ALA A 15 20.30 27.50 -19.02
N SER A 16 21.41 27.10 -19.61
CA SER A 16 22.45 26.36 -18.91
C SER A 16 23.24 27.33 -18.03
N LEU A 17 22.92 27.39 -16.74
CA LEU A 17 23.74 28.06 -15.73
C LEU A 17 24.65 27.03 -15.05
N ALA A 18 25.83 26.80 -15.61
CA ALA A 18 26.97 26.30 -14.88
C ALA A 18 27.60 27.49 -14.15
N GLY A 19 27.17 27.73 -12.91
CA GLY A 19 27.76 28.68 -11.98
C GLY A 19 27.97 27.98 -10.65
N GLN A 20 29.23 27.80 -10.22
CA GLN A 20 29.55 27.54 -8.84
C GLN A 20 29.16 28.79 -8.03
N GLY A 21 27.88 28.86 -7.64
CA GLY A 21 27.33 29.86 -6.75
C GLY A 21 27.17 29.26 -5.36
N THR A 22 27.65 29.93 -4.34
CA THR A 22 27.29 29.77 -2.95
C THR A 22 25.80 29.47 -2.87
N CYS A 23 25.44 28.32 -2.28
CA CYS A 23 24.04 27.90 -2.10
C CYS A 23 23.34 28.93 -1.20
N GLY A 24 22.78 29.97 -1.82
CA GLY A 24 21.96 30.97 -1.15
C GLY A 24 20.63 30.32 -0.74
N GLN A 25 20.23 30.51 0.48
CA GLN A 25 18.95 30.06 0.99
C GLN A 25 17.85 30.59 0.05
N LEU A 26 16.97 29.70 -0.45
CA LEU A 26 15.81 30.07 -1.29
C LEU A 26 14.94 31.09 -0.56
N SER A 27 14.41 32.07 -1.30
CA SER A 27 13.34 32.91 -0.76
C SER A 27 12.10 32.04 -0.45
N GLU A 28 11.26 32.49 0.46
CA GLU A 28 10.02 31.78 0.79
C GLU A 28 9.13 31.61 -0.44
N ALA A 29 9.03 32.64 -1.27
CA ALA A 29 8.23 32.59 -2.49
C ALA A 29 8.78 31.57 -3.51
N ASP A 30 10.10 31.51 -3.70
CA ASP A 30 10.73 30.54 -4.60
C ASP A 30 10.59 29.11 -4.06
N PHE A 31 10.70 28.93 -2.75
CA PHE A 31 10.52 27.64 -2.11
C PHE A 31 9.11 27.09 -2.28
N GLU A 32 8.08 27.93 -2.06
CA GLU A 32 6.69 27.54 -2.25
C GLU A 32 6.34 27.33 -3.73
N ALA A 33 6.90 28.12 -4.64
CA ALA A 33 6.74 27.90 -6.08
C ALA A 33 7.32 26.56 -6.52
N GLN A 34 8.53 26.22 -6.05
CA GLN A 34 9.14 24.91 -6.32
C GLN A 34 8.30 23.77 -5.71
N ARG A 35 7.79 23.93 -4.48
CA ARG A 35 6.90 22.94 -3.86
C ARG A 35 5.64 22.72 -4.69
N ALA A 36 4.97 23.81 -5.09
CA ALA A 36 3.77 23.74 -5.93
C ALA A 36 4.05 22.99 -7.24
N ALA A 37 5.18 23.26 -7.90
CA ALA A 37 5.59 22.55 -9.11
C ALA A 37 5.83 21.05 -8.86
N LEU A 38 6.46 20.68 -7.74
CA LEU A 38 6.67 19.29 -7.34
C LEU A 38 5.34 18.59 -7.04
N LEU A 39 4.39 19.26 -6.36
CA LEU A 39 3.07 18.70 -6.06
C LEU A 39 2.20 18.55 -7.31
N ALA A 40 2.33 19.44 -8.28
CA ALA A 40 1.64 19.34 -9.57
C ALA A 40 2.13 18.17 -10.44
N LYS A 41 3.38 17.71 -10.23
CA LYS A 41 3.98 16.61 -11.00
C LYS A 41 3.10 15.35 -10.91
N PRO A 42 2.77 14.71 -12.05
CA PRO A 42 2.04 13.45 -12.03
C PRO A 42 2.91 12.36 -11.41
N ARG A 43 2.32 11.59 -10.49
CA ARG A 43 2.88 10.37 -9.92
C ARG A 43 1.82 9.29 -10.03
N GLN A 44 1.91 8.46 -11.05
CA GLN A 44 0.94 7.40 -11.28
C GLN A 44 1.30 6.12 -10.53
N LEU A 45 2.59 5.82 -10.45
CA LEU A 45 3.10 4.62 -9.82
C LEU A 45 4.20 4.96 -8.81
N VAL A 46 3.97 4.58 -7.57
CA VAL A 46 4.91 4.67 -6.45
C VAL A 46 5.17 3.26 -5.94
N ALA A 47 6.40 2.90 -5.65
CA ALA A 47 6.71 1.59 -5.08
C ALA A 47 7.60 1.71 -3.84
N ASP A 48 7.18 1.08 -2.76
CA ASP A 48 7.97 0.93 -1.54
C ASP A 48 8.84 -0.34 -1.64
N ASN A 49 10.14 -0.13 -1.73
CA ASN A 49 11.13 -1.18 -1.57
C ASN A 49 11.50 -1.30 -0.09
N ASP A 50 10.93 -2.27 0.56
CA ASP A 50 11.22 -2.62 1.94
C ASP A 50 12.69 -2.99 2.12
N GLY A 51 13.50 -2.04 2.59
CA GLY A 51 14.96 -2.13 2.69
C GLY A 51 15.49 -3.14 3.71
N CYS A 52 14.61 -3.83 4.45
CA CYS A 52 14.99 -4.98 5.31
C CYS A 52 15.78 -6.04 4.57
N ASP A 53 15.70 -6.00 3.29
CA ASP A 53 16.34 -6.93 2.41
C ASP A 53 17.86 -7.06 2.59
N MET A 54 18.49 -6.03 3.13
CA MET A 54 19.93 -6.09 3.42
C MET A 54 20.27 -7.03 4.59
N LEU A 55 19.28 -7.38 5.43
CA LEU A 55 19.41 -8.46 6.40
C LEU A 55 19.38 -9.85 5.76
N TYR A 56 18.79 -9.94 4.57
CA TYR A 56 18.56 -11.17 3.82
C TYR A 56 19.38 -11.21 2.54
N TYR A 57 20.49 -10.46 2.46
CA TYR A 57 21.30 -10.42 1.26
C TYR A 57 21.87 -11.82 0.92
N ASP A 58 21.71 -12.27 -0.31
CA ASP A 58 22.17 -13.58 -0.73
C ASP A 58 23.72 -13.62 -0.73
N ARG A 59 24.30 -14.49 0.10
CA ARG A 59 25.75 -14.65 0.25
C ARG A 59 26.47 -15.05 -1.04
N ARG A 60 25.75 -15.56 -2.02
CA ARG A 60 26.30 -15.95 -3.33
C ARG A 60 26.51 -14.76 -4.25
N LEU A 61 25.88 -13.62 -3.96
CA LEU A 61 26.03 -12.40 -4.72
C LEU A 61 27.29 -11.64 -4.28
N PRO A 62 28.01 -11.01 -5.23
CA PRO A 62 29.15 -10.18 -4.88
C PRO A 62 28.69 -8.89 -4.17
N ILE A 63 29.56 -8.34 -3.33
CA ILE A 63 29.32 -7.05 -2.66
C ILE A 63 29.75 -5.93 -3.63
N THR A 64 28.90 -5.64 -4.61
CA THR A 64 29.09 -4.58 -5.59
C THR A 64 27.81 -3.78 -5.79
N GLU A 65 27.91 -2.50 -6.21
CA GLU A 65 26.74 -1.66 -6.49
C GLU A 65 25.84 -2.31 -7.56
N GLU A 66 26.41 -2.92 -8.61
CA GLU A 66 25.65 -3.57 -9.67
C GLU A 66 24.83 -4.75 -9.15
N ALA A 67 25.41 -5.55 -8.25
CA ALA A 67 24.70 -6.70 -7.67
C ALA A 67 23.56 -6.23 -6.76
N PHE A 68 23.78 -5.18 -5.95
CA PHE A 68 22.74 -4.56 -5.14
C PHE A 68 21.63 -4.02 -6.02
N VAL A 69 21.94 -3.17 -6.99
CA VAL A 69 20.96 -2.57 -7.89
C VAL A 69 20.15 -3.65 -8.60
N ARG A 70 20.81 -4.64 -9.20
CA ARG A 70 20.11 -5.71 -9.92
C ARG A 70 19.19 -6.51 -9.02
N SER A 71 19.61 -6.86 -7.81
CA SER A 71 18.85 -7.71 -6.91
C SER A 71 17.74 -6.97 -6.16
N ARG A 72 17.92 -5.68 -5.88
CA ARG A 72 17.02 -4.91 -5.01
C ARG A 72 16.21 -3.82 -5.69
N LEU A 73 16.75 -3.20 -6.72
CA LEU A 73 16.16 -2.05 -7.41
C LEU A 73 15.86 -2.32 -8.89
N GLY A 74 16.36 -3.44 -9.43
CA GLY A 74 16.22 -3.79 -10.84
C GLY A 74 14.77 -3.89 -11.34
N PHE A 75 13.81 -4.11 -10.45
CA PHE A 75 12.39 -4.07 -10.78
C PHE A 75 11.94 -2.71 -11.31
N ALA A 76 12.60 -1.64 -10.92
CA ALA A 76 12.24 -0.28 -11.30
C ALA A 76 12.94 0.20 -12.59
N ALA A 77 14.00 -0.51 -13.03
CA ALA A 77 14.77 -0.13 -14.21
C ALA A 77 13.92 -0.22 -15.49
N GLY A 78 13.88 0.87 -16.27
CA GLY A 78 13.15 0.94 -17.52
C GLY A 78 11.61 0.86 -17.40
N THR A 79 11.06 0.91 -16.19
CA THR A 79 9.60 0.88 -15.94
C THR A 79 8.99 2.27 -15.88
N ARG A 80 7.66 2.34 -15.84
CA ARG A 80 6.88 3.58 -15.69
C ARG A 80 6.80 4.10 -14.25
N LEU A 81 7.49 3.46 -13.31
CA LEU A 81 7.53 3.90 -11.92
C LEU A 81 8.01 5.36 -11.83
N ASP A 82 7.25 6.21 -11.15
CA ASP A 82 7.58 7.62 -10.97
C ASP A 82 8.42 7.85 -9.71
N THR A 83 8.05 7.18 -8.62
CA THR A 83 8.67 7.39 -7.30
C THR A 83 9.04 6.05 -6.68
N LEU A 84 10.30 5.94 -6.27
CA LEU A 84 10.81 4.85 -5.45
C LEU A 84 10.81 5.30 -3.99
N VAL A 85 10.18 4.53 -3.11
CA VAL A 85 10.34 4.66 -1.65
C VAL A 85 11.33 3.60 -1.20
N TYR A 86 12.44 3.99 -0.60
CA TYR A 86 13.40 3.06 -0.01
C TYR A 86 13.33 3.12 1.51
N THR A 87 12.92 2.02 2.14
CA THR A 87 12.68 1.94 3.58
C THR A 87 13.87 1.31 4.32
N PRO A 88 14.83 2.11 4.83
CA PRO A 88 16.03 1.61 5.50
C PRO A 88 15.80 1.13 6.93
N ILE A 89 14.57 1.26 7.43
CA ILE A 89 14.19 0.98 8.81
C ILE A 89 13.05 -0.04 8.83
N SER A 90 13.25 -1.15 9.50
CA SER A 90 12.23 -2.19 9.68
C SER A 90 12.22 -2.82 11.06
N ALA A 91 12.85 -2.17 12.03
CA ALA A 91 12.89 -2.63 13.41
C ALA A 91 13.08 -1.42 14.33
N GLY A 92 12.00 -0.74 14.64
CA GLY A 92 11.87 0.31 15.64
C GLY A 92 13.09 1.18 15.92
N PHE A 93 13.46 2.10 15.03
CA PHE A 93 14.66 2.96 15.08
C PHE A 93 15.99 2.29 14.77
N GLY A 94 16.04 0.99 14.52
CA GLY A 94 17.23 0.32 14.02
C GLY A 94 17.35 0.45 12.50
N LEU A 95 18.54 0.71 11.99
CA LEU A 95 18.78 1.04 10.59
C LEU A 95 19.53 -0.04 9.83
N PHE A 96 19.13 -0.24 8.60
CA PHE A 96 19.83 -1.05 7.60
C PHE A 96 20.65 -0.17 6.63
N THR A 97 21.09 0.98 7.11
CA THR A 97 22.08 1.85 6.45
C THR A 97 23.20 2.16 7.43
N ALA A 98 24.41 2.35 6.94
CA ALA A 98 25.56 2.70 7.79
C ALA A 98 25.59 4.22 8.07
N THR A 99 24.46 4.80 8.45
CA THR A 99 24.32 6.25 8.67
C THR A 99 24.79 6.69 10.06
N LYS A 100 24.97 7.98 10.24
CA LYS A 100 25.18 8.62 11.54
C LYS A 100 23.86 8.84 12.30
N ALA A 101 22.72 8.56 11.66
CA ALA A 101 21.40 8.93 12.16
C ALA A 101 20.86 8.03 13.26
N GLY A 102 21.39 6.89 13.47
CA GLY A 102 20.87 5.92 14.42
C GLY A 102 21.80 4.74 14.50
N GLU A 103 21.32 3.70 15.13
CA GLU A 103 22.07 2.47 15.26
C GLU A 103 21.98 1.63 13.99
N THR A 104 23.11 1.35 13.36
CA THR A 104 23.18 0.36 12.28
C THR A 104 23.10 -1.03 12.89
N LEU A 105 22.10 -1.80 12.47
CA LEU A 105 21.89 -3.18 12.93
C LEU A 105 22.87 -4.12 12.25
N ASP A 106 23.64 -4.84 13.08
CA ASP A 106 24.64 -5.81 12.63
C ASP A 106 24.16 -7.26 12.65
N TRP A 107 22.96 -7.48 13.16
CA TRP A 107 22.45 -8.82 13.34
C TRP A 107 22.11 -9.48 11.99
N THR A 108 22.56 -10.72 11.81
CA THR A 108 22.23 -11.54 10.63
C THR A 108 21.17 -12.56 11.01
N ILE A 109 20.05 -12.53 10.33
CA ILE A 109 19.03 -13.58 10.45
C ILE A 109 19.60 -14.85 9.84
N PRO A 110 19.61 -15.98 10.56
CA PRO A 110 20.21 -17.22 10.09
C PRO A 110 19.30 -17.96 9.09
N TYR A 111 19.02 -17.34 7.95
CA TYR A 111 18.41 -18.02 6.83
C TYR A 111 19.47 -18.63 5.91
N GLN A 112 19.10 -19.70 5.23
CA GLN A 112 19.99 -20.34 4.25
C GLN A 112 20.43 -19.32 3.17
N ASN A 113 21.75 -19.20 2.96
CA ASN A 113 22.39 -18.34 1.98
C ASN A 113 22.14 -16.83 2.15
N THR A 114 21.76 -16.36 3.35
CA THR A 114 21.58 -14.91 3.59
C THR A 114 22.56 -14.38 4.62
N THR A 115 22.81 -13.08 4.58
CA THR A 115 23.66 -12.35 5.54
C THR A 115 23.24 -10.89 5.63
N ASN A 116 23.54 -10.26 6.77
CA ASN A 116 23.47 -8.80 6.85
C ASN A 116 24.68 -8.21 6.09
N ALA A 117 24.40 -7.51 5.02
CA ALA A 117 25.44 -6.97 4.13
C ALA A 117 25.65 -5.45 4.28
N VAL A 118 24.93 -4.76 5.17
CA VAL A 118 24.99 -3.28 5.30
C VAL A 118 26.41 -2.76 5.46
N ARG A 119 27.15 -3.27 6.45
CA ARG A 119 28.54 -2.84 6.69
C ARG A 119 29.49 -3.30 5.60
N ALA A 120 29.26 -4.48 5.03
CA ALA A 120 30.07 -5.00 3.94
C ALA A 120 29.99 -4.11 2.70
N PHE A 121 28.80 -3.63 2.34
CA PHE A 121 28.63 -2.67 1.26
C PHE A 121 29.35 -1.35 1.55
N LYS A 122 29.17 -0.80 2.76
CA LYS A 122 29.87 0.44 3.12
C LYS A 122 31.39 0.31 3.03
N ALA A 123 31.94 -0.83 3.47
CA ALA A 123 33.38 -1.10 3.41
C ALA A 123 33.90 -1.34 1.98
N ALA A 124 33.17 -2.11 1.16
CA ALA A 124 33.62 -2.51 -0.17
C ALA A 124 33.32 -1.45 -1.26
N VAL A 125 32.18 -0.75 -1.17
CA VAL A 125 31.69 0.18 -2.18
C VAL A 125 31.89 1.65 -1.75
N GLY A 126 32.04 1.90 -0.45
CA GLY A 126 32.12 3.25 0.12
C GLY A 126 30.77 3.94 0.27
N LYS A 127 29.68 3.27 -0.16
CA LYS A 127 28.29 3.75 -0.09
C LYS A 127 27.45 2.81 0.76
N ASP A 128 26.44 3.35 1.42
CA ASP A 128 25.40 2.54 2.03
C ASP A 128 24.23 2.26 1.04
N CYS A 129 23.27 1.47 1.49
CA CYS A 129 22.15 1.02 0.64
C CYS A 129 21.27 2.17 0.18
N LEU A 130 21.06 3.20 1.01
CA LEU A 130 20.27 4.37 0.65
C LEU A 130 21.02 5.27 -0.34
N GLU A 131 22.32 5.45 -0.17
CA GLU A 131 23.16 6.15 -1.14
C GLU A 131 23.10 5.47 -2.53
N MET A 132 23.23 4.14 -2.57
CA MET A 132 23.13 3.38 -3.83
C MET A 132 21.73 3.48 -4.45
N ALA A 133 20.67 3.50 -3.62
CA ALA A 133 19.29 3.66 -4.09
C ALA A 133 19.04 5.06 -4.66
N ILE A 134 19.61 6.11 -4.06
CA ILE A 134 19.56 7.49 -4.57
C ILE A 134 20.25 7.58 -5.92
N ASP A 135 21.47 7.06 -6.04
CA ASP A 135 22.21 7.08 -7.30
C ASP A 135 21.47 6.34 -8.41
N PHE A 136 20.88 5.18 -8.09
CA PHE A 136 20.04 4.45 -9.03
C PHE A 136 18.83 5.29 -9.47
N ALA A 137 18.09 5.88 -8.53
CA ALA A 137 16.91 6.69 -8.84
C ALA A 137 17.27 7.89 -9.73
N ARG A 138 18.40 8.55 -9.47
CA ARG A 138 18.91 9.66 -10.30
C ARG A 138 19.24 9.19 -11.73
N ARG A 139 19.92 8.05 -11.89
CA ARG A 139 20.22 7.47 -13.21
C ARG A 139 18.94 7.12 -13.99
N GLU A 140 17.95 6.56 -13.31
CA GLU A 140 16.66 6.18 -13.90
C GLU A 140 15.66 7.34 -14.00
N LYS A 141 16.05 8.56 -13.61
CA LYS A 141 15.20 9.77 -13.58
C LYS A 141 13.90 9.59 -12.77
N LYS A 142 13.99 8.87 -11.67
CA LYS A 142 12.90 8.63 -10.73
C LYS A 142 13.08 9.49 -9.49
N GLU A 143 11.95 9.83 -8.84
CA GLU A 143 12.00 10.40 -7.49
C GLU A 143 12.38 9.31 -6.49
N ILE A 144 13.08 9.71 -5.42
CA ILE A 144 13.45 8.84 -4.31
C ILE A 144 12.99 9.43 -2.98
N PHE A 145 12.15 8.69 -2.26
CA PHE A 145 11.72 9.02 -0.91
C PHE A 145 12.34 8.04 0.08
N VAL A 146 12.75 8.53 1.24
CA VAL A 146 13.11 7.64 2.34
C VAL A 146 11.84 7.16 3.03
N GLY A 147 11.66 5.85 3.15
CA GLY A 147 10.54 5.22 3.85
C GLY A 147 10.83 5.08 5.34
N ILE A 148 9.90 5.49 6.19
CA ILE A 148 10.01 5.41 7.65
C ILE A 148 8.78 4.73 8.22
N ARG A 149 8.94 3.53 8.77
CA ARG A 149 7.90 2.86 9.54
C ARG A 149 7.83 3.48 10.94
N VAL A 150 6.74 4.21 11.21
CA VAL A 150 6.66 5.13 12.36
C VAL A 150 6.79 4.41 13.71
N ASN A 151 6.20 3.23 13.85
CA ASN A 151 6.27 2.46 15.09
C ASN A 151 6.51 0.97 14.84
N ASP A 152 7.53 0.65 14.02
CA ASP A 152 7.89 -0.74 13.75
C ASP A 152 8.34 -1.45 15.04
N ASN A 153 7.85 -2.67 15.23
CA ASN A 153 8.10 -3.47 16.41
C ASN A 153 8.51 -4.93 16.12
N HIS A 154 9.12 -5.18 14.94
CA HIS A 154 9.69 -6.48 14.61
C HIS A 154 10.83 -6.89 15.55
N ASP A 155 11.44 -5.93 16.22
CA ASP A 155 12.43 -6.13 17.26
C ASP A 155 11.90 -6.92 18.47
N SER A 156 10.58 -6.98 18.66
CA SER A 156 9.97 -7.84 19.72
C SER A 156 10.11 -9.33 19.45
N TYR A 157 10.24 -9.73 18.19
CA TYR A 157 10.39 -11.14 17.80
C TYR A 157 11.85 -11.53 17.57
N CYS A 158 12.69 -10.54 17.35
CA CYS A 158 14.08 -10.70 16.95
C CYS A 158 14.99 -9.85 17.85
N PRO A 159 15.47 -10.37 18.97
CA PRO A 159 16.27 -9.60 19.94
C PRO A 159 17.50 -8.91 19.35
N GLY A 160 18.08 -9.46 18.28
CA GLY A 160 19.17 -8.84 17.55
C GLY A 160 18.80 -7.58 16.77
N LEU A 161 17.50 -7.34 16.55
CA LEU A 161 16.98 -6.11 15.94
C LEU A 161 16.58 -5.05 16.96
N PHE A 162 16.70 -5.36 18.28
CA PHE A 162 16.30 -4.44 19.34
C PHE A 162 17.38 -3.37 19.55
N PRO A 163 17.11 -2.09 19.19
CA PRO A 163 18.15 -1.06 19.17
C PRO A 163 18.55 -0.60 20.58
N GLN A 164 19.77 -0.11 20.71
CA GLN A 164 20.34 0.35 21.98
C GLN A 164 19.51 1.49 22.58
N TRP A 165 19.00 2.40 21.74
CA TRP A 165 18.14 3.48 22.22
C TRP A 165 16.92 2.97 23.01
N LYS A 166 16.28 1.89 22.56
CA LYS A 166 15.13 1.29 23.27
C LYS A 166 15.58 0.62 24.58
N ARG A 167 16.80 0.02 24.62
CA ARG A 167 17.37 -0.57 25.84
C ARG A 167 17.62 0.51 26.89
N ASP A 168 18.10 1.67 26.48
CA ASP A 168 18.44 2.79 27.36
C ASP A 168 17.19 3.59 27.79
N ASN A 169 16.04 3.43 27.09
CA ASN A 169 14.81 4.16 27.33
C ASN A 169 13.58 3.23 27.50
N PRO A 170 13.60 2.28 28.46
CA PRO A 170 12.51 1.33 28.65
C PRO A 170 11.19 2.01 29.05
N ASP A 171 11.23 3.21 29.62
CA ASP A 171 10.08 4.04 29.95
C ASP A 171 9.32 4.55 28.70
N CYS A 172 9.97 4.51 27.54
CA CYS A 172 9.36 4.87 26.26
C CYS A 172 8.57 3.74 25.60
N LEU A 173 8.66 2.52 26.10
CA LEU A 173 8.06 1.34 25.47
C LEU A 173 6.63 1.08 25.99
N PHE A 174 5.85 0.33 25.22
CA PHE A 174 4.52 -0.11 25.63
C PHE A 174 4.56 -1.08 26.82
N GLY A 175 5.60 -1.90 26.92
CA GLY A 175 5.76 -2.89 28.00
C GLY A 175 7.17 -3.38 28.15
N LYS A 176 7.32 -4.53 28.82
CA LYS A 176 8.56 -5.29 28.96
C LYS A 176 8.49 -6.54 28.11
N GLU A 177 9.62 -7.14 27.81
CA GLU A 177 9.66 -8.45 27.18
C GLU A 177 8.78 -9.46 27.94
N GLY A 178 7.92 -10.17 27.22
CA GLY A 178 6.96 -11.09 27.78
C GLY A 178 5.59 -10.50 28.14
N ASP A 179 5.44 -9.17 28.19
CA ASP A 179 4.15 -8.54 28.43
C ASP A 179 3.18 -8.79 27.26
N ARG A 180 1.93 -9.16 27.60
CA ARG A 180 0.84 -9.24 26.62
C ARG A 180 0.26 -7.85 26.41
N ILE A 181 0.63 -7.23 25.29
CA ILE A 181 0.05 -5.95 24.87
C ILE A 181 -1.07 -6.26 23.87
N PRO A 182 -2.33 -5.89 24.11
CA PRO A 182 -3.41 -6.13 23.17
C PRO A 182 -3.13 -5.49 21.81
N ARG A 183 -3.19 -6.33 20.77
CA ARG A 183 -3.06 -5.89 19.35
C ARG A 183 -1.75 -5.19 19.01
N CYS A 184 -0.73 -5.33 19.85
CA CYS A 184 0.58 -4.74 19.69
C CYS A 184 1.64 -5.62 20.34
N THR A 185 2.90 -5.20 20.29
CA THR A 185 3.99 -5.83 21.02
C THR A 185 4.57 -4.89 22.07
N TRP A 186 5.26 -5.46 23.04
CA TRP A 186 5.88 -4.72 24.15
C TRP A 186 6.91 -3.69 23.70
N SER A 187 7.58 -3.92 22.55
CA SER A 187 8.66 -3.08 22.05
C SER A 187 8.20 -1.84 21.26
N ALA A 188 6.88 -1.68 21.02
CA ALA A 188 6.37 -0.45 20.43
C ALA A 188 6.64 0.75 21.32
N VAL A 189 6.89 1.92 20.72
CA VAL A 189 7.17 3.15 21.47
C VAL A 189 5.91 4.00 21.65
N ASP A 190 5.78 4.63 22.83
CA ASP A 190 4.64 5.48 23.17
C ASP A 190 4.88 6.93 22.76
N PHE A 191 4.19 7.38 21.72
CA PHE A 191 4.29 8.77 21.24
C PHE A 191 3.73 9.79 22.24
N ALA A 192 3.05 9.37 23.32
CA ALA A 192 2.76 10.26 24.44
C ALA A 192 4.03 10.72 25.17
N ASN A 193 5.10 9.91 25.14
CA ASN A 193 6.37 10.26 25.75
C ASN A 193 7.14 11.29 24.89
N PRO A 194 7.53 12.45 25.44
CA PRO A 194 8.26 13.47 24.68
C PRO A 194 9.65 13.00 24.19
N LYS A 195 10.30 12.07 24.91
CA LYS A 195 11.60 11.53 24.47
C LYS A 195 11.50 10.81 23.11
N VAL A 196 10.39 10.07 22.86
CA VAL A 196 10.13 9.39 21.59
C VAL A 196 10.06 10.39 20.44
N ARG A 197 9.28 11.44 20.60
CA ARG A 197 9.12 12.48 19.58
C ARG A 197 10.40 13.26 19.32
N ALA A 198 11.14 13.63 20.37
CA ALA A 198 12.43 14.31 20.26
C ALA A 198 13.46 13.43 19.55
N TYR A 199 13.50 12.14 19.87
CA TYR A 199 14.40 11.21 19.20
C TYR A 199 14.05 11.05 17.72
N MET A 200 12.78 10.93 17.38
CA MET A 200 12.32 10.84 15.98
C MET A 200 12.68 12.11 15.18
N LEU A 201 12.55 13.30 15.76
CA LEU A 201 12.96 14.55 15.10
C LEU A 201 14.49 14.57 14.84
N THR A 202 15.30 14.19 15.82
CA THR A 202 16.76 14.09 15.66
C THR A 202 17.13 13.08 14.57
N PHE A 203 16.47 11.92 14.59
CA PHE A 203 16.65 10.86 13.62
C PHE A 203 16.31 11.32 12.19
N MET A 204 15.17 12.00 12.01
CA MET A 204 14.76 12.53 10.71
C MET A 204 15.65 13.65 10.20
N ARG A 205 16.13 14.54 11.10
CA ARG A 205 17.09 15.59 10.73
C ARG A 205 18.33 14.99 10.08
N GLN A 206 18.84 13.91 10.63
CA GLN A 206 20.03 13.25 10.11
C GLN A 206 19.80 12.66 8.71
N PHE A 207 18.61 12.11 8.42
CA PHE A 207 18.28 11.70 7.05
C PHE A 207 18.24 12.88 6.09
N PHE A 208 17.57 13.97 6.46
CA PHE A 208 17.42 15.12 5.58
C PHE A 208 18.73 15.88 5.34
N GLU A 209 19.65 15.87 6.29
CA GLU A 209 20.96 16.53 6.18
C GLU A 209 22.00 15.66 5.44
N ASN A 210 21.91 14.34 5.55
CA ASN A 210 22.95 13.44 5.02
C ASN A 210 22.59 12.80 3.66
N TYR A 211 21.32 12.84 3.24
CA TYR A 211 20.88 12.17 2.01
C TYR A 211 20.08 13.10 1.09
N ASP A 212 20.38 13.05 -0.21
CA ASP A 212 19.70 13.85 -1.23
C ASP A 212 18.39 13.17 -1.70
N VAL A 213 17.47 12.94 -0.76
CA VAL A 213 16.13 12.40 -1.06
C VAL A 213 15.17 13.50 -1.52
N ASP A 214 14.17 13.17 -2.36
CA ASP A 214 13.14 14.10 -2.82
C ASP A 214 11.99 14.25 -1.80
N GLY A 215 11.87 13.27 -0.90
CA GLY A 215 10.83 13.27 0.12
C GLY A 215 11.05 12.19 1.18
N VAL A 216 10.08 12.14 2.07
CA VAL A 216 9.94 11.10 3.10
C VAL A 216 8.55 10.47 2.99
N ALA A 217 8.45 9.16 3.20
CA ALA A 217 7.20 8.43 3.31
C ALA A 217 7.06 7.88 4.74
N TYR A 218 6.19 8.50 5.53
CA TYR A 218 5.87 8.01 6.88
C TYR A 218 4.80 6.91 6.78
N ASP A 219 5.19 5.68 7.06
CA ASP A 219 4.28 4.52 7.09
C ASP A 219 3.71 4.31 8.49
N PHE A 220 2.45 4.70 8.66
CA PHE A 220 1.68 4.42 9.88
C PHE A 220 0.97 3.07 9.83
N ASN A 221 0.81 2.45 8.68
CA ASN A 221 0.09 1.18 8.56
C ASN A 221 0.89 -0.02 9.05
N ARG A 222 2.21 0.08 9.02
CA ARG A 222 3.05 -0.98 9.59
C ARG A 222 3.10 -0.81 11.10
N HIS A 223 2.31 -1.58 11.85
CA HIS A 223 2.16 -1.46 13.31
C HIS A 223 1.55 -0.11 13.75
N PHE A 224 0.24 0.02 13.53
CA PHE A 224 -0.52 1.27 13.69
C PHE A 224 -0.84 1.66 15.14
N GLN A 225 -0.02 1.30 16.11
CA GLN A 225 -0.22 1.66 17.52
C GLN A 225 0.70 2.82 17.89
N LEU A 226 0.10 3.95 18.25
CA LEU A 226 0.83 5.18 18.54
C LEU A 226 0.88 5.50 20.05
N PHE A 227 -0.11 5.05 20.78
CA PHE A 227 -0.26 5.36 22.20
C PHE A 227 -0.52 4.10 23.01
N LYS A 228 0.22 3.93 24.07
CA LYS A 228 0.08 2.80 25.00
C LYS A 228 -1.33 2.67 25.57
N SER A 229 -2.05 3.78 25.75
CA SER A 229 -3.39 3.83 26.31
C SER A 229 -4.51 3.53 25.31
N VAL A 230 -4.22 3.60 24.01
CA VAL A 230 -5.21 3.38 22.94
C VAL A 230 -5.39 1.89 22.67
N GLY A 231 -6.63 1.46 22.44
CA GLY A 231 -6.97 0.05 22.23
C GLY A 231 -7.29 -0.71 23.54
N TRP A 232 -7.12 -0.08 24.69
CA TRP A 232 -7.52 -0.60 26.00
C TRP A 232 -8.85 0.02 26.41
N GLY A 233 -9.67 -0.71 27.09
CA GLY A 233 -10.94 -0.25 27.62
C GLY A 233 -12.09 -1.18 27.28
N LYS A 234 -13.19 -1.03 28.04
CA LYS A 234 -14.41 -1.84 27.88
C LYS A 234 -15.37 -1.23 26.87
N THR A 235 -15.26 0.06 26.65
CA THR A 235 -16.08 0.80 25.69
C THR A 235 -15.18 1.39 24.61
N GLU A 236 -15.76 1.69 23.47
CA GLU A 236 -15.05 2.35 22.37
C GLU A 236 -14.48 3.70 22.77
N LYS A 237 -15.25 4.48 23.53
CA LYS A 237 -14.83 5.82 24.00
C LYS A 237 -13.56 5.71 24.87
N GLU A 238 -13.47 4.68 25.72
CA GLU A 238 -12.29 4.42 26.54
C GLU A 238 -11.11 3.92 25.73
N ALA A 239 -11.36 3.11 24.70
CA ALA A 239 -10.34 2.53 23.86
C ALA A 239 -9.79 3.50 22.80
N SER A 240 -10.57 4.54 22.44
CA SER A 240 -10.19 5.52 21.41
C SER A 240 -9.21 6.57 21.95
N ALA A 241 -8.43 7.13 21.03
CA ALA A 241 -7.56 8.26 21.33
C ALA A 241 -8.36 9.47 21.82
N SER A 242 -7.84 10.12 22.84
CA SER A 242 -8.39 11.37 23.37
C SER A 242 -8.07 12.55 22.44
N ARG A 243 -8.83 13.63 22.55
CA ARG A 243 -8.54 14.90 21.87
C ARG A 243 -7.10 15.37 22.12
N LYS A 244 -6.60 15.21 23.34
CA LYS A 244 -5.21 15.55 23.70
C LYS A 244 -4.18 14.75 22.88
N GLN A 245 -4.45 13.47 22.61
CA GLN A 245 -3.56 12.63 21.80
C GLN A 245 -3.63 13.00 20.31
N LEU A 246 -4.81 13.30 19.79
CA LEU A 246 -4.98 13.84 18.44
C LEU A 246 -4.22 15.16 18.25
N ASP A 247 -4.37 16.09 19.19
CA ASP A 247 -3.66 17.37 19.17
C ASP A 247 -2.13 17.19 19.28
N LEU A 248 -1.70 16.20 20.06
CA LEU A 248 -0.28 15.89 20.22
C LEU A 248 0.31 15.35 18.92
N MET A 249 -0.33 14.37 18.28
CA MET A 249 0.17 13.83 17.02
C MET A 249 0.11 14.85 15.89
N SER A 250 -0.92 15.70 15.84
CA SER A 250 -0.99 16.76 14.82
C SER A 250 0.13 17.79 14.98
N ARG A 251 0.46 18.19 16.23
CA ARG A 251 1.65 19.03 16.47
C ARG A 251 2.94 18.34 16.06
N PHE A 252 3.09 17.06 16.41
CA PHE A 252 4.28 16.32 16.07
C PHE A 252 4.47 16.16 14.54
N MET A 253 3.39 15.91 13.80
CA MET A 253 3.45 15.89 12.33
C MET A 253 3.81 17.26 11.75
N ARG A 254 3.32 18.35 12.36
CA ARG A 254 3.73 19.71 11.98
C ARG A 254 5.22 19.91 12.22
N GLU A 255 5.75 19.50 13.37
CA GLU A 255 7.17 19.59 13.69
C GLU A 255 8.06 18.80 12.70
N LEU A 256 7.61 17.60 12.28
CA LEU A 256 8.28 16.81 11.23
C LEU A 256 8.24 17.50 9.86
N LYS A 257 7.13 18.15 9.52
CA LYS A 257 7.00 18.93 8.28
C LYS A 257 7.87 20.17 8.30
N ASP A 258 7.86 20.93 9.40
CA ASP A 258 8.69 22.12 9.56
C ASP A 258 10.18 21.77 9.48
N LEU A 259 10.59 20.63 10.03
CA LEU A 259 11.95 20.09 9.91
C LEU A 259 12.31 19.77 8.45
N ALA A 260 11.41 19.12 7.71
CA ALA A 260 11.61 18.82 6.29
C ALA A 260 11.76 20.12 5.47
N ASP A 261 10.94 21.13 5.79
CA ASP A 261 10.98 22.43 5.12
C ASP A 261 12.25 23.22 5.47
N GLU A 262 12.67 23.23 6.73
CA GLU A 262 13.94 23.82 7.18
C GLU A 262 15.12 23.22 6.41
N CYS A 263 15.23 21.90 6.39
CA CYS A 263 16.31 21.20 5.67
C CYS A 263 16.21 21.40 4.15
N GLY A 264 14.98 21.42 3.62
CA GLY A 264 14.72 21.69 2.21
C GLY A 264 15.18 23.09 1.79
N ARG A 265 14.89 24.13 2.58
CA ARG A 265 15.37 25.50 2.33
C ARG A 265 16.89 25.60 2.39
N LYS A 266 17.53 24.96 3.37
CA LYS A 266 18.99 24.94 3.49
C LYS A 266 19.68 24.32 2.28
N ARG A 267 19.12 23.25 1.72
CA ARG A 267 19.68 22.58 0.54
C ARG A 267 19.17 23.14 -0.81
N GLY A 268 18.26 24.13 -0.80
CA GLY A 268 17.75 24.78 -1.99
C GLY A 268 16.70 23.98 -2.77
N ARG A 269 16.04 22.97 -2.14
CA ARG A 269 15.01 22.13 -2.77
C ARG A 269 14.05 21.54 -1.73
N PRO A 270 12.71 21.66 -1.90
CA PRO A 270 11.75 21.08 -0.95
C PRO A 270 11.93 19.57 -0.74
N ILE A 271 11.61 19.12 0.48
CA ILE A 271 11.46 17.71 0.84
C ILE A 271 9.96 17.46 1.01
N LEU A 272 9.38 16.62 0.16
CA LEU A 272 7.96 16.30 0.25
C LEU A 272 7.67 15.30 1.37
N VAL A 273 6.51 15.45 2.01
CA VAL A 273 6.04 14.55 3.05
C VAL A 273 4.85 13.74 2.54
N LEU A 274 5.06 12.46 2.30
CA LEU A 274 4.02 11.48 2.02
C LEU A 274 3.70 10.73 3.31
N THR A 275 2.42 10.49 3.56
CA THR A 275 1.97 9.69 4.71
C THR A 275 1.12 8.54 4.25
N ARG A 276 1.40 7.33 4.73
CA ARG A 276 0.62 6.13 4.45
C ARG A 276 -0.21 5.74 5.66
N VAL A 277 -1.55 5.71 5.50
CA VAL A 277 -2.53 5.47 6.56
C VAL A 277 -3.65 4.53 6.09
N TYR A 278 -4.49 4.06 7.02
CA TYR A 278 -5.71 3.32 6.68
C TYR A 278 -6.76 4.22 5.99
N ASP A 279 -7.73 3.59 5.34
CA ASP A 279 -8.73 4.20 4.47
C ASP A 279 -10.06 4.55 5.17
N SER A 280 -10.01 4.89 6.46
CA SER A 280 -11.18 5.34 7.23
C SER A 280 -10.80 6.47 8.17
N VAL A 281 -11.38 7.67 7.96
CA VAL A 281 -11.13 8.85 8.81
C VAL A 281 -11.47 8.56 10.27
N ASP A 282 -12.61 7.91 10.53
CA ASP A 282 -13.04 7.62 11.90
C ASP A 282 -12.13 6.60 12.59
N TYR A 283 -11.67 5.58 11.86
CA TYR A 283 -10.69 4.62 12.38
C TYR A 283 -9.36 5.31 12.73
N LEU A 284 -8.90 6.19 11.84
CA LEU A 284 -7.70 6.98 12.06
C LEU A 284 -7.80 7.86 13.29
N LYS A 285 -8.92 8.59 13.46
CA LYS A 285 -9.18 9.41 14.64
C LYS A 285 -9.22 8.57 15.92
N ALA A 286 -9.90 7.43 15.89
CA ALA A 286 -9.93 6.51 17.02
C ALA A 286 -8.52 6.02 17.42
N ALA A 287 -7.63 5.85 16.47
CA ALA A 287 -6.25 5.41 16.69
C ALA A 287 -5.26 6.54 17.03
N GLY A 288 -5.68 7.80 16.94
CA GLY A 288 -4.85 8.95 17.28
C GLY A 288 -4.31 9.76 16.11
N VAL A 289 -4.85 9.56 14.89
CA VAL A 289 -4.46 10.27 13.65
C VAL A 289 -5.62 11.14 13.18
N ASP A 290 -5.47 12.45 13.20
CA ASP A 290 -6.43 13.41 12.64
C ASP A 290 -6.00 13.81 11.23
N ILE A 291 -6.24 12.92 10.27
CA ILE A 291 -5.71 13.06 8.90
C ILE A 291 -6.27 14.28 8.17
N GLU A 292 -7.54 14.64 8.40
CA GLU A 292 -8.15 15.84 7.81
C GLU A 292 -7.41 17.09 8.29
N ARG A 293 -7.14 17.19 9.59
CA ARG A 293 -6.36 18.29 10.15
C ARG A 293 -4.92 18.34 9.59
N TRP A 294 -4.27 17.18 9.39
CA TRP A 294 -2.92 17.14 8.81
C TRP A 294 -2.89 17.68 7.39
N MET A 295 -3.96 17.46 6.64
CA MET A 295 -4.12 18.03 5.30
C MET A 295 -4.45 19.52 5.34
N ASP A 296 -5.38 19.95 6.22
CA ASP A 296 -5.77 21.35 6.38
C ASP A 296 -4.61 22.25 6.75
N ASP A 297 -3.82 21.84 7.72
CA ASP A 297 -2.68 22.62 8.20
C ASP A 297 -1.39 22.35 7.41
N LYS A 298 -1.50 21.60 6.28
CA LYS A 298 -0.39 21.26 5.38
C LYS A 298 0.78 20.55 6.08
N SER A 299 0.50 19.72 7.08
CA SER A 299 1.50 18.87 7.73
C SER A 299 1.94 17.70 6.84
N ILE A 300 1.20 17.42 5.79
CA ILE A 300 1.51 16.43 4.76
C ILE A 300 1.32 17.02 3.36
N ASP A 301 2.08 16.52 2.40
CA ASP A 301 2.03 16.93 0.99
C ASP A 301 1.29 15.93 0.10
N LEU A 302 1.39 14.63 0.44
CA LEU A 302 0.86 13.51 -0.32
C LEU A 302 0.27 12.46 0.65
N LEU A 303 -0.76 11.76 0.21
CA LEU A 303 -1.42 10.72 1.00
C LEU A 303 -1.40 9.38 0.27
N ALA A 304 -0.97 8.31 0.92
CA ALA A 304 -1.24 6.94 0.49
C ALA A 304 -2.22 6.30 1.49
N THR A 305 -3.24 5.62 1.00
CA THR A 305 -4.29 5.08 1.86
C THR A 305 -4.63 3.63 1.51
N GLY A 306 -5.14 2.89 2.48
CA GLY A 306 -5.31 1.45 2.39
C GLY A 306 -4.05 0.70 2.84
N GLY A 307 -4.05 -0.59 2.71
CA GLY A 307 -2.94 -1.41 3.16
C GLY A 307 -3.32 -2.88 3.25
N TYR A 308 -2.95 -3.55 4.33
CA TYR A 308 -3.24 -4.97 4.55
C TYR A 308 -4.73 -5.34 4.47
N PHE A 309 -5.59 -4.36 4.52
CA PHE A 309 -7.03 -4.50 4.37
C PHE A 309 -7.63 -3.19 3.87
N ARG A 310 -8.84 -3.30 3.33
CA ARG A 310 -9.63 -2.17 2.89
C ARG A 310 -10.91 -2.07 3.74
N LEU A 311 -11.15 -0.90 4.31
CA LEU A 311 -12.34 -0.60 5.11
C LEU A 311 -13.41 0.10 4.28
N ASN A 312 -12.98 0.88 3.27
CA ASN A 312 -13.86 1.67 2.43
C ASN A 312 -13.51 1.50 0.94
N PRO A 313 -14.45 1.78 0.02
CA PRO A 313 -14.13 1.99 -1.38
C PRO A 313 -13.12 3.13 -1.55
N TRP A 314 -12.32 3.08 -2.63
CA TRP A 314 -11.25 4.07 -2.85
C TRP A 314 -11.75 5.51 -2.94
N HIS A 315 -12.94 5.73 -3.56
CA HIS A 315 -13.52 7.06 -3.70
C HIS A 315 -13.74 7.76 -2.36
N ALA A 316 -14.00 7.03 -1.28
CA ALA A 316 -14.23 7.64 0.03
C ALA A 316 -13.04 8.47 0.52
N MET A 317 -11.81 7.93 0.37
CA MET A 317 -10.60 8.69 0.73
C MET A 317 -10.14 9.63 -0.39
N ALA A 318 -10.45 9.34 -1.65
CA ALA A 318 -10.20 10.25 -2.75
C ALA A 318 -10.97 11.56 -2.56
N GLU A 319 -12.27 11.49 -2.24
CA GLU A 319 -13.10 12.66 -1.96
C GLU A 319 -12.59 13.47 -0.76
N VAL A 320 -12.16 12.78 0.31
CA VAL A 320 -11.59 13.45 1.49
C VAL A 320 -10.32 14.19 1.10
N ALA A 321 -9.35 13.52 0.50
CA ALA A 321 -8.05 14.12 0.16
C ALA A 321 -8.20 15.30 -0.83
N HIS A 322 -9.04 15.14 -1.85
CA HIS A 322 -9.24 16.18 -2.86
C HIS A 322 -9.93 17.43 -2.31
N ARG A 323 -10.85 17.30 -1.32
CA ARG A 323 -11.42 18.49 -0.63
C ARG A 323 -10.35 19.34 0.04
N HIS A 324 -9.24 18.72 0.46
CA HIS A 324 -8.10 19.41 1.08
C HIS A 324 -6.97 19.73 0.08
N GLY A 325 -7.17 19.44 -1.22
CA GLY A 325 -6.18 19.68 -2.28
C GLY A 325 -4.96 18.76 -2.23
N VAL A 326 -5.06 17.60 -1.56
CA VAL A 326 -3.98 16.62 -1.42
C VAL A 326 -4.17 15.48 -2.41
N LYS A 327 -3.10 15.10 -3.13
CA LYS A 327 -3.09 13.92 -3.99
C LYS A 327 -3.05 12.65 -3.16
N VAL A 328 -3.82 11.63 -3.61
CA VAL A 328 -3.99 10.39 -2.88
C VAL A 328 -3.71 9.15 -3.74
N TYR A 329 -3.01 8.19 -3.16
CA TYR A 329 -2.55 6.97 -3.80
C TYR A 329 -3.19 5.74 -3.16
N ALA A 330 -3.71 4.82 -3.99
CA ALA A 330 -4.22 3.53 -3.52
C ALA A 330 -3.06 2.64 -3.08
N SER A 331 -2.94 2.37 -1.79
CA SER A 331 -1.91 1.46 -1.27
C SER A 331 -2.33 0.01 -1.44
N MET A 332 -1.53 -0.75 -2.18
CA MET A 332 -1.76 -2.15 -2.50
C MET A 332 -0.68 -3.02 -1.88
N ASP A 333 -1.09 -4.11 -1.22
CA ASP A 333 -0.18 -5.07 -0.59
C ASP A 333 -0.61 -6.54 -0.83
N GLU A 334 -1.33 -6.76 -1.91
CA GLU A 334 -1.95 -8.04 -2.25
C GLU A 334 -0.95 -9.13 -2.65
N SER A 335 0.31 -8.79 -2.83
CA SER A 335 1.37 -9.76 -3.19
C SER A 335 1.51 -10.92 -2.21
N ARG A 336 0.99 -10.79 -1.00
CA ARG A 336 1.01 -11.85 0.00
C ARG A 336 -0.19 -12.80 -0.06
N ILE A 337 -1.24 -12.43 -0.79
CA ILE A 337 -2.39 -13.31 -1.01
C ILE A 337 -1.97 -14.43 -1.99
N GLY A 338 -2.23 -15.66 -1.65
CA GLY A 338 -1.87 -16.82 -2.48
C GLY A 338 -0.44 -17.34 -2.31
N GLN A 339 0.33 -16.78 -1.37
CA GLN A 339 1.65 -17.32 -0.98
C GLN A 339 1.60 -18.21 0.25
N LEU A 340 0.48 -18.22 0.97
CA LEU A 340 0.39 -18.92 2.24
C LEU A 340 -0.03 -20.38 2.02
N PRO A 341 0.65 -21.31 2.65
CA PRO A 341 0.30 -22.71 2.60
C PRO A 341 -1.08 -22.97 3.23
N THR A 342 -1.71 -24.02 2.75
CA THR A 342 -3.05 -24.52 3.07
C THR A 342 -3.53 -24.49 4.53
N PRO A 343 -2.72 -24.55 5.59
CA PRO A 343 -3.26 -24.44 6.95
C PRO A 343 -3.95 -23.12 7.27
N PHE A 344 -3.62 -22.07 6.52
CA PHE A 344 -4.21 -20.73 6.72
C PHE A 344 -5.45 -20.48 5.89
N HIS A 345 -5.78 -21.38 4.94
CA HIS A 345 -6.95 -21.32 4.09
C HIS A 345 -7.70 -22.65 4.13
N PRO A 346 -8.36 -22.97 5.23
CA PRO A 346 -8.99 -24.29 5.40
C PRO A 346 -10.06 -24.59 4.34
N TYR A 347 -10.55 -23.56 3.66
CA TYR A 347 -11.56 -23.67 2.60
C TYR A 347 -10.97 -23.41 1.20
N GLY A 348 -9.66 -23.21 1.04
CA GLY A 348 -9.07 -22.84 -0.24
C GLY A 348 -9.35 -21.39 -0.67
N TYR A 349 -9.05 -21.07 -1.91
CA TYR A 349 -9.28 -19.75 -2.53
C TYR A 349 -9.27 -19.85 -4.06
N LEU A 350 -9.90 -18.89 -4.73
CA LEU A 350 -9.86 -18.78 -6.19
C LEU A 350 -8.47 -18.31 -6.65
N PRO A 351 -7.90 -18.93 -7.70
CA PRO A 351 -6.59 -18.53 -8.23
C PRO A 351 -6.65 -17.15 -8.91
N GLY A 352 -5.48 -16.49 -9.02
CA GLY A 352 -5.31 -15.26 -9.80
C GLY A 352 -4.97 -13.99 -9.01
N ARG A 353 -5.12 -13.99 -7.68
CA ARG A 353 -4.92 -12.79 -6.82
C ARG A 353 -3.54 -12.13 -6.88
N ASN A 354 -2.58 -12.74 -7.50
CA ASN A 354 -1.22 -12.21 -7.66
C ASN A 354 -0.77 -12.17 -9.14
N GLY A 355 -1.74 -12.30 -10.05
CA GLY A 355 -1.48 -12.28 -11.49
C GLY A 355 -1.55 -10.88 -12.11
N ASP A 356 -1.13 -10.80 -13.38
CA ASP A 356 -1.14 -9.54 -14.13
C ASP A 356 -2.56 -9.01 -14.35
N LYS A 357 -3.57 -9.90 -14.56
CA LYS A 357 -4.99 -9.56 -14.67
C LYS A 357 -5.54 -8.93 -13.40
N PHE A 358 -5.11 -9.43 -12.24
CA PHE A 358 -5.46 -8.85 -10.94
C PHE A 358 -4.85 -7.46 -10.75
N ALA A 359 -3.57 -7.27 -11.06
CA ALA A 359 -2.92 -5.97 -10.97
C ALA A 359 -3.58 -4.94 -11.90
N ALA A 360 -3.89 -5.34 -13.14
CA ALA A 360 -4.61 -4.48 -14.09
C ALA A 360 -6.00 -4.09 -13.57
N ALA A 361 -6.74 -5.02 -12.94
CA ALA A 361 -8.03 -4.76 -12.32
C ALA A 361 -7.90 -3.73 -11.17
N ARG A 362 -6.90 -3.88 -10.30
CA ARG A 362 -6.65 -2.97 -9.18
C ARG A 362 -6.32 -1.56 -9.63
N ILE A 363 -5.44 -1.44 -10.61
CA ILE A 363 -5.06 -0.14 -11.18
C ILE A 363 -6.29 0.52 -11.84
N ALA A 364 -7.06 -0.24 -12.60
CA ALA A 364 -8.27 0.27 -13.26
C ALA A 364 -9.33 0.73 -12.24
N GLU A 365 -9.57 -0.06 -11.19
CA GLU A 365 -10.51 0.24 -10.11
C GLU A 365 -10.11 1.53 -9.38
N ALA A 366 -8.89 1.61 -8.89
CA ALA A 366 -8.40 2.78 -8.15
C ALA A 366 -8.47 4.05 -9.00
N THR A 367 -8.09 3.96 -10.28
CA THR A 367 -8.19 5.08 -11.22
C THR A 367 -9.64 5.50 -11.46
N ALA A 368 -10.56 4.53 -11.60
CA ALA A 368 -11.98 4.82 -11.81
C ALA A 368 -12.65 5.45 -10.58
N GLU A 369 -12.15 5.15 -9.39
CA GLU A 369 -12.64 5.71 -8.13
C GLU A 369 -11.91 7.00 -7.70
N GLY A 370 -11.10 7.59 -8.59
CA GLY A 370 -10.54 8.93 -8.41
C GLY A 370 -9.20 8.99 -7.67
N MET A 371 -8.50 7.86 -7.50
CA MET A 371 -7.14 7.89 -6.97
C MET A 371 -6.17 8.52 -7.98
N ASP A 372 -5.24 9.33 -7.51
CA ASP A 372 -4.23 9.99 -8.36
C ASP A 372 -3.13 9.03 -8.84
N GLY A 373 -3.00 7.89 -8.18
CA GLY A 373 -2.04 6.84 -8.54
C GLY A 373 -2.07 5.65 -7.59
N ILE A 374 -1.10 4.75 -7.78
CA ILE A 374 -0.96 3.49 -7.06
C ILE A 374 0.30 3.54 -6.21
N PHE A 375 0.20 3.06 -4.98
CA PHE A 375 1.32 2.85 -4.07
C PHE A 375 1.51 1.34 -3.84
N PHE A 376 2.48 0.73 -4.49
CA PHE A 376 2.82 -0.67 -4.28
C PHE A 376 3.60 -0.82 -2.98
N PHE A 377 3.02 -1.50 -2.02
CA PHE A 377 3.62 -1.79 -0.73
C PHE A 377 3.91 -3.27 -0.57
N ASN A 378 5.13 -3.61 -0.15
CA ASN A 378 5.51 -4.98 0.19
C ASN A 378 5.25 -5.99 -0.94
N THR A 379 5.28 -5.52 -2.18
CA THR A 379 5.06 -6.32 -3.38
C THR A 379 6.36 -7.06 -3.73
N GLN A 380 6.24 -8.33 -4.10
CA GLN A 380 7.42 -9.09 -4.53
C GLN A 380 8.04 -8.50 -5.80
N LEU A 381 9.36 -8.40 -5.82
CA LEU A 381 10.10 -7.66 -6.84
C LEU A 381 9.86 -8.18 -8.27
N HIS A 382 9.68 -9.49 -8.45
CA HIS A 382 9.44 -10.07 -9.76
C HIS A 382 8.05 -9.75 -10.35
N TRP A 383 7.04 -9.52 -9.50
CA TRP A 383 5.74 -9.02 -9.96
C TRP A 383 5.77 -7.51 -10.14
N LEU A 384 6.46 -6.82 -9.23
CA LEU A 384 6.50 -5.37 -9.24
C LEU A 384 7.06 -4.81 -10.55
N HIS A 385 8.06 -5.47 -11.17
CA HIS A 385 8.58 -5.07 -12.47
C HIS A 385 7.49 -5.04 -13.56
N LYS A 386 6.65 -6.08 -13.61
CA LYS A 386 5.54 -6.15 -14.57
C LYS A 386 4.47 -5.11 -14.24
N TRP A 387 4.08 -5.01 -12.98
CA TRP A 387 3.01 -4.09 -12.55
C TRP A 387 3.41 -2.64 -12.67
N ALA A 388 4.67 -2.30 -12.38
CA ALA A 388 5.22 -0.97 -12.59
C ALA A 388 5.36 -0.57 -14.09
N SER A 389 5.09 -1.51 -15.00
CA SER A 389 5.05 -1.25 -16.45
C SER A 389 3.63 -1.02 -16.98
N ILE A 390 2.59 -1.28 -16.18
CA ILE A 390 1.19 -1.04 -16.55
C ILE A 390 0.94 0.47 -16.59
N ASP A 391 0.35 0.95 -17.69
CA ASP A 391 -0.12 2.33 -17.78
C ASP A 391 -1.49 2.47 -17.10
N PRO A 392 -1.61 3.20 -15.98
CA PRO A 392 -2.89 3.36 -15.30
C PRO A 392 -3.98 4.00 -16.15
N LYS A 393 -3.58 4.79 -17.16
CA LYS A 393 -4.50 5.45 -18.09
C LYS A 393 -4.88 4.59 -19.30
N ALA A 394 -4.18 3.50 -19.53
CA ALA A 394 -4.35 2.62 -20.70
C ALA A 394 -4.70 1.18 -20.27
N THR A 395 -5.47 1.03 -19.20
CA THR A 395 -5.96 -0.29 -18.76
C THR A 395 -7.17 -0.79 -19.54
N GLU A 396 -7.78 0.02 -20.39
CA GLU A 396 -8.86 -0.41 -21.28
C GLU A 396 -8.37 -1.48 -22.26
N GLY A 397 -9.20 -2.49 -22.50
CA GLY A 397 -8.85 -3.59 -23.40
C GLY A 397 -7.86 -4.61 -22.85
N ILE A 398 -7.40 -4.46 -21.60
CA ILE A 398 -6.58 -5.46 -20.90
C ILE A 398 -7.52 -6.39 -20.12
N ASP A 399 -7.25 -7.70 -20.18
CA ASP A 399 -7.96 -8.68 -19.36
C ASP A 399 -7.79 -8.39 -17.87
N LYS A 400 -8.87 -8.57 -17.09
CA LYS A 400 -8.89 -8.24 -15.67
C LYS A 400 -9.60 -9.30 -14.83
N GLU A 401 -9.12 -9.45 -13.59
CA GLU A 401 -9.77 -10.25 -12.54
C GLU A 401 -10.03 -9.38 -11.32
N TYR A 402 -11.28 -9.03 -11.09
CA TYR A 402 -11.75 -8.27 -9.93
C TYR A 402 -12.18 -9.23 -8.82
N PHE A 403 -11.54 -9.19 -7.67
CA PHE A 403 -11.94 -9.98 -6.51
C PHE A 403 -12.84 -9.18 -5.57
N ALA A 404 -13.79 -9.84 -4.92
CA ALA A 404 -14.76 -9.20 -4.03
C ALA A 404 -14.09 -8.53 -2.84
N VAL A 405 -12.97 -9.07 -2.37
CA VAL A 405 -12.16 -8.49 -1.30
C VAL A 405 -10.68 -8.61 -1.62
N GLU A 406 -10.00 -7.55 -1.32
CA GLU A 406 -8.57 -7.44 -1.34
C GLU A 406 -8.06 -7.53 0.07
N ARG A 407 -7.18 -8.48 0.32
CA ARG A 407 -6.50 -8.55 1.58
C ARG A 407 -5.08 -9.03 1.42
N GLY A 408 -4.19 -8.39 2.15
CA GLY A 408 -2.91 -8.92 2.51
C GLY A 408 -3.04 -10.16 3.38
N SER A 409 -1.96 -10.73 3.87
CA SER A 409 -1.96 -11.98 4.61
C SER A 409 -3.00 -12.00 5.75
N GLY A 410 -3.98 -12.90 5.66
CA GLY A 410 -5.13 -12.97 6.56
C GLY A 410 -4.79 -13.20 8.02
N GLY A 411 -3.70 -13.92 8.29
CA GLY A 411 -3.23 -14.15 9.66
C GLY A 411 -2.81 -12.88 10.41
N GLN A 412 -2.70 -11.74 9.74
CA GLN A 412 -2.30 -10.48 10.37
C GLN A 412 -3.46 -9.56 10.74
N LEU A 413 -4.69 -9.90 10.36
CA LEU A 413 -5.86 -9.07 10.62
C LEU A 413 -6.06 -8.66 12.07
N PRO A 414 -6.02 -9.57 13.03
CA PRO A 414 -6.16 -9.22 14.44
C PRO A 414 -4.97 -8.43 14.98
N TRP A 415 -3.81 -8.56 14.35
CA TRP A 415 -2.55 -7.99 14.85
C TRP A 415 -2.36 -6.51 14.49
N ASN A 416 -2.91 -6.10 13.34
CA ASN A 416 -2.69 -4.76 12.81
C ASN A 416 -3.86 -3.81 13.13
N TYR A 417 -4.92 -4.28 13.79
CA TYR A 417 -6.05 -3.45 14.15
C TYR A 417 -6.00 -3.03 15.61
N VAL A 418 -6.03 -1.75 15.84
CA VAL A 418 -6.26 -1.19 17.17
C VAL A 418 -7.73 -1.42 17.58
N PHE A 419 -8.65 -1.40 16.60
CA PHE A 419 -10.10 -1.56 16.80
C PHE A 419 -10.68 -2.63 15.88
N ASP A 420 -11.89 -3.11 16.17
CA ASP A 420 -12.62 -3.97 15.25
C ASP A 420 -12.95 -3.21 13.95
N GLY A 421 -12.26 -3.57 12.88
CA GLY A 421 -12.42 -2.97 11.57
C GLY A 421 -13.85 -3.10 10.99
N ALA A 422 -14.67 -4.10 11.46
CA ALA A 422 -16.05 -4.26 11.02
C ALA A 422 -16.87 -3.01 11.16
N ARG A 423 -16.67 -2.32 12.25
CA ARG A 423 -17.39 -1.12 12.60
C ARG A 423 -17.09 0.06 11.69
N TYR A 424 -15.88 0.14 11.20
CA TYR A 424 -15.40 1.23 10.35
C TYR A 424 -15.41 0.87 8.87
N SER A 425 -15.95 -0.32 8.53
CA SER A 425 -15.92 -0.86 7.17
C SER A 425 -17.25 -0.66 6.47
N ASN A 426 -17.22 0.00 5.33
CA ASN A 426 -18.31 0.08 4.35
C ASN A 426 -18.08 -0.89 3.17
N SER A 427 -17.02 -1.69 3.21
CA SER A 427 -16.70 -2.68 2.18
C SER A 427 -17.20 -4.07 2.55
N CYS A 428 -17.40 -4.90 1.54
CA CYS A 428 -17.65 -6.32 1.70
C CYS A 428 -16.50 -6.97 2.49
N ARG A 429 -16.84 -7.92 3.37
CA ARG A 429 -15.87 -8.65 4.20
C ARG A 429 -15.59 -10.06 3.70
N LEU A 430 -16.00 -10.38 2.51
CA LEU A 430 -15.71 -11.66 1.92
C LEU A 430 -14.22 -11.79 1.60
N ASP A 431 -13.55 -12.73 2.22
CA ASP A 431 -12.20 -13.15 1.89
C ASP A 431 -11.97 -14.62 2.28
N PRO A 432 -10.96 -15.30 1.69
CA PRO A 432 -10.73 -16.73 1.94
C PRO A 432 -10.41 -17.11 3.39
N TRP A 433 -9.96 -16.15 4.22
CA TRP A 433 -9.72 -16.39 5.65
C TRP A 433 -10.97 -16.17 6.51
N HIS A 434 -11.91 -15.36 6.00
CA HIS A 434 -13.15 -15.02 6.71
C HIS A 434 -14.35 -15.25 5.77
N PRO A 435 -14.58 -16.51 5.38
CA PRO A 435 -15.75 -16.82 4.54
C PRO A 435 -17.02 -16.41 5.27
N GLN A 436 -18.02 -15.99 4.51
CA GLN A 436 -19.26 -15.47 5.05
C GLN A 436 -20.34 -16.54 5.10
N GLU A 437 -21.02 -16.66 6.23
CA GLU A 437 -22.15 -17.57 6.35
C GLU A 437 -23.33 -17.09 5.54
N VAL A 438 -23.88 -17.95 4.70
CA VAL A 438 -25.11 -17.72 3.94
C VAL A 438 -26.19 -18.64 4.49
N LYS A 439 -27.32 -18.08 4.93
CA LYS A 439 -28.45 -18.87 5.41
C LYS A 439 -29.05 -19.71 4.27
N ARG A 440 -29.48 -20.93 4.57
CA ARG A 440 -30.22 -21.78 3.60
C ARG A 440 -31.42 -21.04 3.07
N GLY A 441 -31.60 -21.03 1.75
CA GLY A 441 -32.66 -20.26 1.08
C GLY A 441 -32.48 -18.73 1.19
N GLY A 442 -31.36 -18.25 1.78
CA GLY A 442 -31.05 -16.84 1.93
C GLY A 442 -30.07 -16.31 0.89
N SER A 443 -29.72 -15.05 1.03
CA SER A 443 -28.76 -14.40 0.15
C SER A 443 -27.69 -13.67 0.94
N TYR A 444 -26.51 -13.48 0.31
CA TYR A 444 -25.42 -12.65 0.80
C TYR A 444 -25.16 -11.51 -0.20
N PRO A 445 -25.43 -10.26 0.20
CA PRO A 445 -25.16 -9.09 -0.64
C PRO A 445 -23.68 -8.67 -0.49
N PHE A 446 -23.08 -8.27 -1.61
CA PHE A 446 -21.73 -7.72 -1.66
C PHE A 446 -21.56 -6.82 -2.88
N SER A 447 -20.46 -6.12 -3.00
CA SER A 447 -20.20 -5.26 -4.13
C SER A 447 -18.76 -5.39 -4.62
N ILE A 448 -18.56 -5.14 -5.92
CA ILE A 448 -17.26 -5.01 -6.58
C ILE A 448 -17.26 -3.72 -7.36
N SER A 449 -16.18 -2.97 -7.26
CA SER A 449 -15.90 -1.86 -8.16
C SER A 449 -15.22 -2.37 -9.42
N VAL A 450 -15.68 -1.91 -10.58
CA VAL A 450 -15.14 -2.27 -11.90
C VAL A 450 -14.58 -1.01 -12.56
N GLY A 451 -13.32 -1.08 -13.00
CA GLY A 451 -12.67 0.07 -13.64
C GLY A 451 -12.98 0.21 -15.13
N ASP A 452 -13.52 -0.85 -15.76
CA ASP A 452 -13.80 -0.86 -17.20
C ASP A 452 -15.00 0.03 -17.57
N ASP A 453 -14.84 0.78 -18.66
CA ASP A 453 -15.96 1.48 -19.32
C ASP A 453 -16.44 0.66 -20.52
N PHE A 454 -17.53 -0.08 -20.32
CA PHE A 454 -18.12 -0.91 -21.37
C PHE A 454 -18.79 -0.10 -22.50
N SER A 455 -18.89 1.22 -22.35
CA SER A 455 -19.36 2.13 -23.41
C SER A 455 -18.23 2.69 -24.28
N SER A 456 -16.99 2.46 -23.90
CA SER A 456 -15.78 2.98 -24.58
C SER A 456 -15.64 2.42 -26.01
N PRO A 457 -14.94 3.13 -26.91
CA PRO A 457 -14.67 2.62 -28.26
C PRO A 457 -13.97 1.26 -28.26
N ILE A 458 -13.01 1.04 -27.35
CA ILE A 458 -12.26 -0.22 -27.23
C ILE A 458 -13.18 -1.36 -26.81
N ALA A 459 -14.06 -1.12 -25.83
CA ALA A 459 -15.02 -2.12 -25.39
C ALA A 459 -16.03 -2.48 -26.48
N LYS A 460 -16.50 -1.50 -27.25
CA LYS A 460 -17.41 -1.73 -28.40
C LYS A 460 -16.73 -2.52 -29.53
N GLU A 461 -15.48 -2.20 -29.85
CA GLU A 461 -14.71 -2.89 -30.89
C GLU A 461 -14.37 -4.33 -30.48
N ARG A 462 -13.92 -4.54 -29.25
CA ARG A 462 -13.43 -5.86 -28.79
C ARG A 462 -14.50 -6.76 -28.18
N SER A 463 -15.67 -6.22 -27.87
CA SER A 463 -16.80 -6.97 -27.30
C SER A 463 -16.39 -7.86 -26.12
N PRO A 464 -15.97 -7.29 -24.99
CA PRO A 464 -15.48 -8.05 -23.85
C PRO A 464 -16.52 -9.02 -23.31
N LYS A 465 -16.05 -10.13 -22.76
CA LYS A 465 -16.87 -11.10 -22.04
C LYS A 465 -16.65 -10.93 -20.55
N ALA A 466 -17.72 -11.08 -19.78
CA ALA A 466 -17.64 -11.05 -18.32
C ALA A 466 -18.14 -12.39 -17.74
N THR A 467 -17.37 -12.91 -16.77
CA THR A 467 -17.68 -14.17 -16.09
C THR A 467 -17.52 -13.97 -14.57
N ALA A 468 -18.55 -14.29 -13.80
CA ALA A 468 -18.50 -14.29 -12.35
C ALA A 468 -18.24 -15.70 -11.83
N VAL A 469 -17.27 -15.83 -10.91
CA VAL A 469 -16.89 -17.11 -10.31
C VAL A 469 -17.07 -17.02 -8.80
N ALA A 470 -17.96 -17.83 -8.24
CA ALA A 470 -18.22 -17.94 -6.81
C ALA A 470 -17.71 -19.28 -6.27
N MET A 471 -17.06 -19.27 -5.12
CA MET A 471 -16.64 -20.47 -4.40
C MET A 471 -17.41 -20.58 -3.09
N MET A 472 -18.00 -21.73 -2.86
CA MET A 472 -18.74 -22.06 -1.65
C MET A 472 -18.32 -23.43 -1.12
N ASN A 473 -18.42 -23.65 0.19
CA ASN A 473 -18.23 -24.98 0.80
C ASN A 473 -19.44 -25.91 0.57
N TYR A 474 -19.82 -26.07 -0.69
CA TYR A 474 -20.99 -26.80 -1.12
C TYR A 474 -20.68 -27.50 -2.44
N THR A 475 -20.83 -28.82 -2.48
CA THR A 475 -20.31 -29.64 -3.58
C THR A 475 -21.37 -30.16 -4.54
N GLN A 476 -22.62 -29.73 -4.41
CA GLN A 476 -23.73 -30.17 -5.29
C GLN A 476 -24.01 -29.11 -6.36
N ALA A 477 -24.28 -29.58 -7.58
CA ALA A 477 -24.71 -28.72 -8.68
C ALA A 477 -26.20 -28.40 -8.50
N ALA A 478 -26.57 -27.55 -7.57
CA ALA A 478 -27.95 -27.17 -7.37
C ALA A 478 -28.10 -25.65 -7.29
N ASP A 479 -29.23 -25.19 -7.45
CA ASP A 479 -29.89 -23.87 -7.40
C ASP A 479 -29.15 -22.67 -6.77
N VAL A 480 -27.79 -22.66 -6.80
CA VAL A 480 -27.02 -21.46 -6.49
C VAL A 480 -27.29 -20.42 -7.55
N ARG A 481 -27.77 -19.27 -7.13
CA ARG A 481 -28.14 -18.17 -8.02
C ARG A 481 -27.33 -16.94 -7.71
N LEU A 482 -27.06 -16.17 -8.74
CA LEU A 482 -26.36 -14.89 -8.62
C LEU A 482 -27.19 -13.81 -9.31
N ALA A 483 -27.27 -12.65 -8.68
CA ALA A 483 -27.81 -11.44 -9.30
C ALA A 483 -26.75 -10.34 -9.33
N VAL A 484 -26.78 -9.50 -10.34
CA VAL A 484 -25.96 -8.30 -10.45
C VAL A 484 -26.84 -7.09 -10.76
N ASN A 485 -26.66 -6.01 -10.00
CA ASN A 485 -27.43 -4.77 -10.12
C ASN A 485 -28.95 -5.00 -10.19
N GLY A 486 -29.44 -5.94 -9.35
CA GLY A 486 -30.86 -6.30 -9.25
C GLY A 486 -31.38 -7.30 -10.30
N ALA A 487 -30.53 -7.69 -11.27
CA ALA A 487 -30.93 -8.62 -12.33
C ALA A 487 -30.34 -10.02 -12.10
N ALA A 488 -31.18 -11.04 -12.04
CA ALA A 488 -30.74 -12.42 -11.91
C ALA A 488 -29.95 -12.88 -13.15
N LEU A 489 -28.89 -13.64 -12.93
CA LEU A 489 -28.09 -14.29 -13.98
C LEU A 489 -28.69 -15.66 -14.33
N GLY A 490 -28.26 -16.24 -15.43
CA GLY A 490 -28.58 -17.60 -15.83
C GLY A 490 -28.02 -18.65 -14.87
N SER A 491 -28.31 -19.91 -15.09
CA SER A 491 -27.80 -21.03 -14.31
C SER A 491 -26.27 -21.11 -14.46
N PRO A 492 -25.53 -21.39 -13.36
CA PRO A 492 -24.08 -21.51 -13.42
C PRO A 492 -23.60 -22.81 -14.06
N ALA A 493 -22.41 -22.78 -14.65
CA ALA A 493 -21.62 -23.99 -14.79
C ALA A 493 -21.02 -24.36 -13.43
N PHE A 494 -21.04 -25.64 -13.10
CA PHE A 494 -20.56 -26.15 -11.81
C PHE A 494 -19.34 -27.02 -11.96
N ALA A 495 -18.37 -26.83 -11.07
CA ALA A 495 -17.24 -27.73 -10.87
C ALA A 495 -17.02 -27.92 -9.36
N SER A 496 -16.54 -29.10 -8.97
CA SER A 496 -16.17 -29.40 -7.58
C SER A 496 -14.64 -29.54 -7.48
N ASP A 497 -14.05 -29.08 -6.38
CA ASP A 497 -12.62 -29.20 -6.07
C ASP A 497 -12.27 -30.53 -5.36
N ASN A 498 -13.07 -31.57 -5.54
CA ASN A 498 -12.84 -32.92 -5.00
C ASN A 498 -13.30 -33.22 -3.57
N ALA A 499 -14.06 -32.43 -2.87
CA ALA A 499 -14.74 -32.85 -1.65
C ALA A 499 -15.13 -31.70 -0.68
N THR A 500 -14.57 -30.50 -0.85
CA THR A 500 -14.79 -29.42 0.10
C THR A 500 -15.57 -28.24 -0.47
N ASN A 501 -15.30 -27.85 -1.73
CA ASN A 501 -15.91 -26.67 -2.34
C ASN A 501 -16.54 -26.96 -3.70
N GLY A 502 -17.61 -26.23 -3.98
CA GLY A 502 -18.14 -26.03 -5.31
C GLY A 502 -17.73 -24.68 -5.87
N VAL A 503 -17.39 -24.67 -7.14
CA VAL A 503 -17.09 -23.48 -7.93
C VAL A 503 -18.21 -23.29 -8.94
N PHE A 504 -18.88 -22.14 -8.87
CA PHE A 504 -20.04 -21.79 -9.67
C PHE A 504 -19.66 -20.65 -10.60
N THR A 505 -19.74 -20.89 -11.90
CA THR A 505 -19.36 -19.94 -12.94
C THR A 505 -20.59 -19.43 -13.68
N PHE A 506 -20.79 -18.12 -13.70
CA PHE A 506 -21.94 -17.45 -14.30
C PHE A 506 -21.49 -16.57 -15.45
N ASP A 507 -22.18 -16.65 -16.58
CA ASP A 507 -22.05 -15.66 -17.64
C ASP A 507 -22.72 -14.36 -17.21
N VAL A 508 -21.99 -13.25 -17.31
CA VAL A 508 -22.49 -11.92 -16.95
C VAL A 508 -22.61 -11.07 -18.21
N PRO A 509 -23.83 -10.71 -18.63
CA PRO A 509 -23.97 -9.76 -19.73
C PRO A 509 -23.29 -8.42 -19.35
N VAL A 510 -22.30 -8.00 -20.14
CA VAL A 510 -21.52 -6.77 -19.84
C VAL A 510 -22.40 -5.52 -19.75
N GLN A 511 -23.56 -5.52 -20.40
CA GLN A 511 -24.55 -4.44 -20.34
C GLN A 511 -25.21 -4.30 -18.94
N ARG A 512 -25.07 -5.31 -18.08
CA ARG A 512 -25.52 -5.26 -16.68
C ARG A 512 -24.46 -4.73 -15.74
N LEU A 513 -23.23 -4.60 -16.23
CA LEU A 513 -22.11 -4.01 -15.48
C LEU A 513 -21.99 -2.53 -15.80
N ARG A 514 -21.45 -1.78 -14.85
CA ARG A 514 -21.15 -0.36 -14.99
C ARG A 514 -19.76 -0.08 -14.44
N ARG A 515 -19.14 0.97 -14.93
CA ARG A 515 -17.92 1.50 -14.32
C ARG A 515 -18.23 1.95 -12.89
N GLY A 516 -17.37 1.63 -11.94
CA GLY A 516 -17.57 1.85 -10.51
C GLY A 516 -18.32 0.69 -9.86
N ARG A 517 -19.08 0.97 -8.84
CA ARG A 517 -19.73 -0.02 -7.98
C ARG A 517 -20.78 -0.86 -8.72
N ASN A 518 -20.67 -2.18 -8.60
CA ASN A 518 -21.65 -3.17 -9.01
C ASN A 518 -22.09 -3.98 -7.79
N ASP A 519 -23.39 -4.03 -7.55
CA ASP A 519 -23.98 -4.76 -6.43
C ASP A 519 -24.36 -6.18 -6.86
N PHE A 520 -23.85 -7.15 -6.11
CA PHE A 520 -24.10 -8.58 -6.31
C PHE A 520 -24.92 -9.14 -5.14
N SER A 521 -25.68 -10.20 -5.42
CA SER A 521 -26.33 -11.01 -4.40
C SER A 521 -26.19 -12.49 -4.76
N LEU A 522 -25.52 -13.26 -3.89
CA LEU A 522 -25.39 -14.71 -4.00
C LEU A 522 -26.51 -15.38 -3.18
N PHE A 523 -27.26 -16.29 -3.77
CA PHE A 523 -28.34 -17.02 -3.13
C PHE A 523 -27.92 -18.47 -2.92
N ALA A 524 -28.05 -18.97 -1.69
CA ALA A 524 -27.83 -20.37 -1.35
C ALA A 524 -29.15 -21.14 -1.44
N PRO A 525 -29.14 -22.39 -1.98
CA PRO A 525 -30.34 -23.22 -2.02
C PRO A 525 -30.84 -23.58 -0.62
N SER A 526 -32.15 -23.84 -0.49
CA SER A 526 -32.81 -24.23 0.76
C SER A 526 -32.42 -25.62 1.25
N ASP A 527 -32.08 -26.50 0.31
CA ASP A 527 -31.69 -27.91 0.52
C ASP A 527 -30.16 -28.11 0.53
N ALA A 528 -29.38 -27.03 0.51
CA ALA A 528 -27.91 -27.09 0.52
C ALA A 528 -27.36 -27.92 1.69
N VAL A 529 -26.46 -28.84 1.36
CA VAL A 529 -25.73 -29.65 2.35
C VAL A 529 -24.27 -29.18 2.42
N PRO A 530 -23.89 -28.44 3.49
CA PRO A 530 -22.54 -27.96 3.63
C PRO A 530 -21.54 -29.08 3.93
N THR A 531 -20.31 -28.88 3.49
CA THR A 531 -19.22 -29.88 3.62
C THR A 531 -18.43 -29.77 4.94
N ASN A 532 -18.65 -28.71 5.72
CA ASN A 532 -17.92 -28.53 6.99
C ASN A 532 -18.69 -29.14 8.19
N ALA A 533 -17.91 -29.51 9.24
CA ALA A 533 -18.46 -30.12 10.46
C ALA A 533 -19.45 -29.22 11.23
N ALA A 534 -19.42 -27.90 11.00
CA ALA A 534 -20.31 -26.95 11.66
C ALA A 534 -21.71 -26.87 10.97
N GLY A 535 -21.91 -27.55 9.85
CA GLY A 535 -23.17 -27.56 9.12
C GLY A 535 -23.59 -26.20 8.52
N LYS A 536 -22.62 -25.30 8.30
CA LYS A 536 -22.84 -23.94 7.81
C LYS A 536 -22.52 -23.84 6.32
N ILE A 537 -23.36 -23.17 5.57
CA ILE A 537 -23.05 -22.79 4.19
C ILE A 537 -22.16 -21.56 4.23
N LEU A 538 -20.96 -21.68 3.68
CA LEU A 538 -20.00 -20.59 3.62
C LEU A 538 -19.78 -20.14 2.18
N PHE A 539 -19.89 -18.86 1.97
CA PHE A 539 -19.39 -18.19 0.78
C PHE A 539 -17.92 -17.87 1.02
N VAL A 540 -17.05 -18.55 0.28
CA VAL A 540 -15.60 -18.58 0.56
C VAL A 540 -14.88 -17.48 -0.21
N ASP A 541 -15.15 -17.36 -1.51
CA ASP A 541 -14.44 -16.45 -2.39
C ASP A 541 -15.23 -16.08 -3.64
N PHE A 542 -14.88 -14.95 -4.26
CA PHE A 542 -15.54 -14.48 -5.46
C PHE A 542 -14.61 -13.66 -6.35
N LYS A 543 -14.71 -13.87 -7.67
CA LYS A 543 -14.08 -12.99 -8.66
C LYS A 543 -14.96 -12.73 -9.86
N LEU A 544 -14.79 -11.56 -10.47
CA LEU A 544 -15.37 -11.18 -11.76
C LEU A 544 -14.22 -11.06 -12.77
N CYS A 545 -14.24 -11.88 -13.80
CA CYS A 545 -13.29 -11.87 -14.89
C CYS A 545 -13.85 -11.04 -16.05
N ILE A 546 -13.02 -10.16 -16.62
CA ILE A 546 -13.33 -9.42 -17.85
C ILE A 546 -12.24 -9.79 -18.85
N ASP A 547 -12.62 -10.48 -19.91
CA ASP A 547 -11.72 -10.92 -20.96
C ASP A 547 -12.01 -10.16 -22.26
N TYR A 548 -10.97 -9.57 -22.84
CA TYR A 548 -11.03 -8.83 -24.09
C TYR A 548 -10.48 -9.70 -25.23
N PRO A 549 -11.34 -10.18 -26.15
CA PRO A 549 -10.87 -10.95 -27.29
C PRO A 549 -9.80 -10.18 -28.09
N PRO A 550 -8.81 -10.85 -28.69
CA PRO A 550 -7.86 -10.19 -29.56
C PRO A 550 -8.57 -9.49 -30.72
N LEU A 551 -8.02 -8.37 -31.18
CA LEU A 551 -8.53 -7.69 -32.36
C LEU A 551 -8.49 -8.67 -33.56
N GLN A 552 -9.62 -8.89 -34.21
CA GLN A 552 -9.68 -9.70 -35.40
C GLN A 552 -8.94 -8.94 -36.53
N GLY A 553 -7.82 -9.48 -36.99
CA GLY A 553 -7.16 -9.00 -38.22
C GLY A 553 -5.95 -8.09 -38.05
N LYS A 554 -5.19 -8.21 -36.97
CA LYS A 554 -3.81 -7.66 -36.92
C LYS A 554 -2.80 -8.75 -36.68
#